data_2dcbfda79a42751fcc2b73fe66da24d4
#
_entry.id   2dcbfda79a42751fcc2b73fe66da24d4
#
_cell.length_a   1.000
_cell.length_b   1.000
_cell.length_c   1.000
_cell.angle_alpha   90.00
_cell.angle_beta   90.00
_cell.angle_gamma   90.00
#
_symmetry.space_group_name_H-M   'P 1'
#
loop_
_entity.id
_entity.type
_entity.pdbx_description
1 polymer ?
#
loop_
_entity_poly.entity_id
_entity_poly.type
_entity_poly.pdbx_seq_one_letter_code
_entity_poly.pdbx_strand_id
1 'polypeptide(L)'
;MKKILLLGIIFLSACSSTPQKNKTAYPVSKSLNNIQAQGAGLEVVMYTLGLLDVNYQFGGNNPEAGLDCSGMVSFVYKNAVGAVLPHNAAQIANLARPVAIDQLQAGDLVFFNTLGKSFSHMGIYLGDGRFIHAPSSKGKIRVESLSSPYFAQRFEGGRSLLAQN
;
A
#
# COMPACT_ATOMS: atom_id res chain seq x y z
N MET A 1 -49.77 24.37 60.62
CA MET A 1 -49.04 23.21 60.09
C MET A 1 -49.05 23.29 58.61
N LYS A 2 -47.96 23.87 57.98
CA LYS A 2 -47.82 24.07 56.51
C LYS A 2 -46.95 22.92 55.97
N LYS A 3 -47.55 22.09 55.11
CA LYS A 3 -46.80 21.05 54.36
C LYS A 3 -46.15 21.67 53.17
N ILE A 4 -44.82 21.65 53.14
CA ILE A 4 -44.00 22.07 51.97
C ILE A 4 -43.86 20.86 51.09
N LEU A 5 -44.38 20.96 49.84
CA LEU A 5 -44.24 19.95 48.80
C LEU A 5 -42.97 20.29 48.00
N LEU A 6 -41.90 19.45 48.14
CA LEU A 6 -40.68 19.57 47.33
C LEU A 6 -40.93 18.91 45.97
N LEU A 7 -40.95 19.74 44.95
CA LEU A 7 -41.01 19.27 43.56
C LEU A 7 -39.58 18.98 43.07
N GLY A 8 -39.25 17.71 42.90
CA GLY A 8 -37.96 17.29 42.38
C GLY A 8 -37.91 17.47 40.86
N ILE A 9 -37.00 18.32 40.40
CA ILE A 9 -36.72 18.53 38.96
C ILE A 9 -35.74 17.46 38.54
N ILE A 10 -36.19 16.53 37.69
CA ILE A 10 -35.33 15.53 37.04
C ILE A 10 -34.73 16.17 35.78
N PHE A 11 -33.42 16.44 35.78
CA PHE A 11 -32.68 16.82 34.58
C PHE A 11 -32.40 15.56 33.77
N LEU A 12 -33.10 15.40 32.63
CA LEU A 12 -32.70 14.47 31.60
C LEU A 12 -31.57 15.11 30.79
N SER A 13 -30.34 14.65 31.04
CA SER A 13 -29.20 14.95 30.18
C SER A 13 -29.32 14.15 28.85
N ALA A 14 -29.80 14.80 27.81
CA ALA A 14 -29.76 14.24 26.47
C ALA A 14 -28.30 14.24 25.96
N CYS A 15 -27.69 13.05 25.87
CA CYS A 15 -26.45 12.85 25.13
C CYS A 15 -26.72 13.07 23.65
N SER A 16 -26.37 14.26 23.15
CA SER A 16 -26.36 14.56 21.71
C SER A 16 -25.14 13.87 21.09
N SER A 17 -25.35 12.71 20.48
CA SER A 17 -24.37 12.08 19.60
C SER A 17 -24.35 12.82 18.26
N THR A 18 -23.34 13.65 18.05
CA THR A 18 -23.07 14.26 16.73
C THR A 18 -22.82 13.15 15.70
N PRO A 19 -23.49 13.18 14.53
CA PRO A 19 -23.20 12.21 13.48
C PRO A 19 -21.80 12.48 12.94
N GLN A 20 -20.90 11.49 13.13
CA GLN A 20 -19.57 11.48 12.56
C GLN A 20 -19.74 11.48 11.03
N LYS A 21 -19.33 12.57 10.36
CA LYS A 21 -19.27 12.63 8.89
C LYS A 21 -18.45 11.47 8.39
N ASN A 22 -19.10 10.48 7.79
CA ASN A 22 -18.45 9.43 7.03
C ASN A 22 -17.53 10.08 6.00
N LYS A 23 -16.22 9.96 6.21
CA LYS A 23 -15.24 10.25 5.16
C LYS A 23 -15.61 9.34 4.00
N THR A 24 -15.93 9.94 2.87
CA THR A 24 -16.23 9.28 1.59
C THR A 24 -15.15 8.21 1.36
N ALA A 25 -15.53 6.95 1.49
CA ALA A 25 -14.69 5.84 1.08
C ALA A 25 -14.48 6.00 -0.43
N TYR A 26 -13.26 6.30 -0.84
CA TYR A 26 -12.88 6.28 -2.26
C TYR A 26 -13.26 4.91 -2.84
N PRO A 27 -13.65 4.82 -4.12
CA PRO A 27 -14.10 3.57 -4.73
C PRO A 27 -12.92 2.60 -4.95
N VAL A 28 -12.16 2.31 -3.91
CA VAL A 28 -11.10 1.28 -3.90
C VAL A 28 -11.73 -0.11 -4.06
N SER A 29 -12.98 -0.28 -3.62
CA SER A 29 -13.62 -1.60 -3.56
C SER A 29 -13.80 -2.29 -4.93
N LYS A 30 -14.04 -1.54 -6.01
CA LYS A 30 -14.22 -2.12 -7.35
C LYS A 30 -12.90 -2.58 -7.99
N SER A 31 -11.77 -2.01 -7.57
CA SER A 31 -10.44 -2.28 -8.12
C SER A 31 -9.74 -3.49 -7.50
N LEU A 32 -10.19 -3.97 -6.33
CA LEU A 32 -9.49 -5.02 -5.57
C LEU A 32 -10.19 -6.38 -5.58
N ASN A 33 -11.36 -6.49 -6.21
CA ASN A 33 -12.19 -7.70 -6.14
C ASN A 33 -11.60 -8.94 -6.83
N ASN A 34 -10.53 -8.80 -7.63
CA ASN A 34 -9.94 -9.88 -8.41
C ASN A 34 -8.48 -10.18 -8.03
N ILE A 35 -8.04 -9.81 -6.82
CA ILE A 35 -6.68 -10.16 -6.39
C ILE A 35 -6.63 -11.66 -6.09
N GLN A 36 -5.92 -12.40 -6.94
CA GLN A 36 -5.63 -13.83 -6.76
C GLN A 36 -4.26 -13.94 -6.08
N ALA A 37 -4.25 -13.99 -4.75
CA ALA A 37 -3.04 -14.13 -3.95
C ALA A 37 -3.20 -15.27 -2.96
N GLN A 38 -2.15 -16.06 -2.73
CA GLN A 38 -2.11 -17.16 -1.77
C GLN A 38 -0.79 -17.15 -0.99
N GLY A 39 -0.77 -17.76 0.18
CA GLY A 39 0.43 -17.91 0.98
C GLY A 39 1.16 -16.58 1.23
N ALA A 40 2.48 -16.58 1.07
CA ALA A 40 3.33 -15.42 1.29
C ALA A 40 2.97 -14.21 0.40
N GLY A 41 2.50 -14.44 -0.81
CA GLY A 41 2.03 -13.37 -1.72
C GLY A 41 0.81 -12.64 -1.17
N LEU A 42 -0.12 -13.35 -0.52
CA LEU A 42 -1.28 -12.75 0.14
C LEU A 42 -0.85 -11.84 1.30
N GLU A 43 0.07 -12.30 2.14
CA GLU A 43 0.59 -11.49 3.26
C GLU A 43 1.25 -10.20 2.75
N VAL A 44 2.09 -10.29 1.70
CA VAL A 44 2.72 -9.12 1.07
C VAL A 44 1.67 -8.14 0.55
N VAL A 45 0.64 -8.63 -0.15
CA VAL A 45 -0.45 -7.78 -0.67
C VAL A 45 -1.23 -7.11 0.46
N MET A 46 -1.59 -7.84 1.52
CA MET A 46 -2.35 -7.29 2.64
C MET A 46 -1.58 -6.17 3.36
N TYR A 47 -0.29 -6.37 3.64
CA TYR A 47 0.55 -5.31 4.20
C TYR A 47 0.66 -4.10 3.26
N THR A 48 0.80 -4.35 1.95
CA THR A 48 0.89 -3.28 0.95
C THR A 48 -0.39 -2.44 0.87
N LEU A 49 -1.55 -3.10 0.90
CA LEU A 49 -2.85 -2.41 0.90
C LEU A 49 -3.04 -1.53 2.14
N GLY A 50 -2.51 -1.93 3.30
CA GLY A 50 -2.52 -1.15 4.53
C GLY A 50 -1.71 0.15 4.45
N LEU A 51 -0.84 0.30 3.45
CA LEU A 51 -0.02 1.50 3.24
C LEU A 51 -0.64 2.50 2.24
N LEU A 52 -1.81 2.22 1.68
CA LEU A 52 -2.48 3.17 0.80
C LEU A 52 -2.67 4.51 1.51
N ASP A 53 -2.51 5.60 0.76
CA ASP A 53 -2.56 6.99 1.22
C ASP A 53 -1.43 7.44 2.17
N VAL A 54 -0.46 6.59 2.52
CA VAL A 54 0.77 7.01 3.20
C VAL A 54 1.55 7.96 2.29
N ASN A 55 2.08 9.04 2.87
CA ASN A 55 2.81 10.06 2.13
C ASN A 55 4.15 9.52 1.60
N TYR A 56 4.54 10.01 0.42
CA TYR A 56 5.89 9.81 -0.08
C TYR A 56 6.89 10.67 0.72
N GLN A 57 8.01 10.07 1.08
CA GLN A 57 9.19 10.76 1.63
C GLN A 57 10.45 10.18 0.98
N PHE A 58 11.27 11.02 0.37
CA PHE A 58 12.55 10.56 -0.19
C PHE A 58 13.46 10.01 0.93
N GLY A 59 13.99 8.80 0.72
CA GLY A 59 14.76 8.06 1.73
C GLY A 59 13.93 7.57 2.93
N GLY A 60 12.60 7.67 2.85
CA GLY A 60 11.69 7.27 3.91
C GLY A 60 11.53 5.74 3.99
N ASN A 61 11.56 5.22 5.21
CA ASN A 61 11.47 3.79 5.52
C ASN A 61 10.48 3.48 6.67
N ASN A 62 9.74 4.48 7.12
CA ASN A 62 8.74 4.40 8.18
C ASN A 62 7.42 4.99 7.70
N PRO A 63 6.28 4.27 7.77
CA PRO A 63 4.96 4.77 7.35
C PRO A 63 4.53 6.07 8.02
N GLU A 64 4.89 6.31 9.28
CA GLU A 64 4.53 7.52 10.02
C GLU A 64 5.24 8.78 9.46
N ALA A 65 6.50 8.62 9.03
CA ALA A 65 7.31 9.69 8.46
C ALA A 65 7.16 9.79 6.94
N GLY A 66 6.67 8.75 6.29
CA GLY A 66 6.57 8.58 4.86
C GLY A 66 7.55 7.56 4.31
N LEU A 67 7.26 7.07 3.11
CA LEU A 67 8.01 6.00 2.45
C LEU A 67 8.41 6.41 1.04
N ASP A 68 9.62 6.03 0.60
CA ASP A 68 9.95 5.97 -0.84
C ASP A 68 9.62 4.59 -1.42
N CYS A 69 9.87 4.38 -2.71
CA CYS A 69 9.53 3.13 -3.39
C CYS A 69 10.23 1.91 -2.79
N SER A 70 11.53 1.99 -2.50
CA SER A 70 12.32 0.91 -1.92
C SER A 70 12.07 0.75 -0.42
N GLY A 71 11.82 1.85 0.29
CA GLY A 71 11.42 1.84 1.70
C GLY A 71 10.07 1.18 1.92
N MET A 72 9.09 1.46 1.06
CA MET A 72 7.80 0.78 1.06
C MET A 72 7.97 -0.74 0.89
N VAL A 73 8.69 -1.17 -0.14
CA VAL A 73 8.90 -2.59 -0.41
C VAL A 73 9.64 -3.27 0.73
N SER A 74 10.73 -2.66 1.24
CA SER A 74 11.49 -3.21 2.36
C SER A 74 10.65 -3.31 3.63
N PHE A 75 9.83 -2.30 3.92
CA PHE A 75 8.90 -2.32 5.05
C PHE A 75 7.88 -3.45 4.94
N VAL A 76 7.25 -3.59 3.78
CA VAL A 76 6.25 -4.63 3.52
C VAL A 76 6.85 -6.03 3.66
N TYR A 77 7.94 -6.31 2.96
CA TYR A 77 8.54 -7.64 2.97
C TYR A 77 9.08 -8.04 4.35
N LYS A 78 9.63 -7.09 5.11
CA LYS A 78 10.06 -7.33 6.49
C LYS A 78 8.90 -7.76 7.38
N ASN A 79 7.76 -7.07 7.28
CA ASN A 79 6.61 -7.31 8.16
C ASN A 79 5.72 -8.47 7.69
N ALA A 80 5.61 -8.69 6.38
CA ALA A 80 4.79 -9.77 5.82
C ALA A 80 5.47 -11.14 5.90
N VAL A 81 6.75 -11.21 5.53
CA VAL A 81 7.46 -12.49 5.33
C VAL A 81 8.83 -12.55 6.02
N GLY A 82 9.17 -11.57 6.84
CA GLY A 82 10.43 -11.52 7.58
C GLY A 82 11.68 -11.26 6.74
N ALA A 83 11.54 -10.89 5.46
CA ALA A 83 12.66 -10.64 4.56
C ALA A 83 13.27 -9.25 4.78
N VAL A 84 14.56 -9.18 5.10
CA VAL A 84 15.30 -7.92 5.24
C VAL A 84 15.92 -7.54 3.90
N LEU A 85 15.46 -6.45 3.31
CA LEU A 85 15.88 -5.97 2.01
C LEU A 85 16.69 -4.68 2.11
N PRO A 86 17.63 -4.43 1.18
CA PRO A 86 18.34 -3.15 1.11
C PRO A 86 17.39 -2.02 0.73
N HIS A 87 17.66 -0.79 1.19
CA HIS A 87 16.89 0.39 0.84
C HIS A 87 17.38 0.97 -0.52
N ASN A 88 17.28 0.16 -1.57
CA ASN A 88 17.69 0.53 -2.93
C ASN A 88 17.03 -0.39 -3.96
N ALA A 89 16.27 0.17 -4.89
CA ALA A 89 15.49 -0.59 -5.87
C ALA A 89 16.37 -1.47 -6.78
N ALA A 90 17.49 -0.97 -7.27
CA ALA A 90 18.40 -1.74 -8.13
C ALA A 90 19.08 -2.91 -7.38
N GLN A 91 19.42 -2.71 -6.11
CA GLN A 91 19.96 -3.80 -5.28
C GLN A 91 18.90 -4.87 -5.01
N ILE A 92 17.65 -4.47 -4.73
CA ILE A 92 16.54 -5.43 -4.57
C ILE A 92 16.32 -6.19 -5.90
N ALA A 93 16.36 -5.52 -7.05
CA ALA A 93 16.26 -6.17 -8.34
C ALA A 93 17.32 -7.26 -8.56
N ASN A 94 18.56 -7.01 -8.10
CA ASN A 94 19.65 -7.99 -8.21
C ASN A 94 19.49 -9.20 -7.29
N LEU A 95 18.79 -9.05 -6.16
CA LEU A 95 18.50 -10.14 -5.23
C LEU A 95 17.32 -11.00 -5.68
N ALA A 96 16.40 -10.42 -6.42
CA ALA A 96 15.14 -11.05 -6.80
C ALA A 96 15.27 -11.81 -8.13
N ARG A 97 14.61 -12.98 -8.22
CA ARG A 97 14.56 -13.81 -9.42
C ARG A 97 13.71 -13.14 -10.51
N PRO A 98 14.18 -13.06 -11.77
CA PRO A 98 13.37 -12.58 -12.88
C PRO A 98 12.09 -13.41 -13.08
N VAL A 99 10.98 -12.74 -13.40
CA VAL A 99 9.69 -13.33 -13.71
C VAL A 99 9.14 -12.70 -14.99
N ALA A 100 8.68 -13.53 -15.92
CA ALA A 100 8.03 -13.05 -17.13
C ALA A 100 6.72 -12.32 -16.79
N ILE A 101 6.34 -11.33 -17.59
CA ILE A 101 5.18 -10.46 -17.26
C ILE A 101 3.87 -11.25 -17.16
N ASP A 102 3.72 -12.29 -17.97
CA ASP A 102 2.57 -13.22 -17.99
C ASP A 102 2.59 -14.25 -16.84
N GLN A 103 3.71 -14.34 -16.12
CA GLN A 103 3.90 -15.22 -14.97
C GLN A 103 3.91 -14.46 -13.63
N LEU A 104 3.71 -13.13 -13.66
CA LEU A 104 3.66 -12.32 -12.45
C LEU A 104 2.51 -12.74 -11.56
N GLN A 105 2.81 -12.95 -10.29
CA GLN A 105 1.83 -13.27 -9.24
C GLN A 105 1.70 -12.11 -8.25
N ALA A 106 0.54 -12.00 -7.63
CA ALA A 106 0.31 -11.00 -6.59
C ALA A 106 1.35 -11.16 -5.45
N GLY A 107 1.97 -10.05 -5.07
CA GLY A 107 3.10 -10.03 -4.14
C GLY A 107 4.47 -9.93 -4.84
N ASP A 108 4.59 -10.22 -6.13
CA ASP A 108 5.83 -10.01 -6.88
C ASP A 108 6.19 -8.52 -7.04
N LEU A 109 7.40 -8.25 -7.48
CA LEU A 109 7.93 -6.91 -7.66
C LEU A 109 7.91 -6.51 -9.14
N VAL A 110 7.61 -5.25 -9.42
CA VAL A 110 7.69 -4.66 -10.75
C VAL A 110 8.66 -3.48 -10.74
N PHE A 111 9.49 -3.38 -11.77
CA PHE A 111 10.57 -2.40 -11.85
C PHE A 111 10.46 -1.52 -13.07
N PHE A 112 10.93 -0.27 -12.93
CA PHE A 112 10.81 0.76 -13.95
C PHE A 112 12.07 1.64 -13.99
N ASN A 113 12.33 2.19 -15.19
CA ASN A 113 13.30 3.26 -15.38
C ASN A 113 12.61 4.62 -15.41
N THR A 114 12.50 5.26 -14.25
CA THR A 114 11.85 6.58 -14.13
C THR A 114 12.83 7.75 -14.04
N LEU A 115 14.12 7.47 -13.79
CA LEU A 115 15.17 8.48 -13.57
C LEU A 115 16.33 8.38 -14.55
N GLY A 116 16.14 7.71 -15.71
CA GLY A 116 17.21 7.46 -16.69
C GLY A 116 18.26 6.43 -16.24
N LYS A 117 17.98 5.68 -15.17
CA LYS A 117 18.81 4.59 -14.65
C LYS A 117 17.95 3.35 -14.48
N SER A 118 18.49 2.18 -14.85
CA SER A 118 17.78 0.91 -14.68
C SER A 118 17.39 0.65 -13.25
N PHE A 119 16.19 0.10 -13.09
CA PHE A 119 15.59 -0.24 -11.80
C PHE A 119 15.57 0.93 -10.82
N SER A 120 15.37 2.16 -11.32
CA SER A 120 15.32 3.36 -10.48
C SER A 120 14.01 3.53 -9.73
N HIS A 121 13.00 2.74 -10.05
CA HIS A 121 11.70 2.74 -9.39
C HIS A 121 11.11 1.33 -9.32
N MET A 122 10.26 1.08 -8.33
CA MET A 122 9.65 -0.22 -8.12
C MET A 122 8.29 -0.13 -7.43
N GLY A 123 7.53 -1.22 -7.53
CA GLY A 123 6.27 -1.43 -6.82
C GLY A 123 6.00 -2.90 -6.55
N ILE A 124 4.90 -3.18 -5.87
CA ILE A 124 4.40 -4.53 -5.56
C ILE A 124 3.19 -4.82 -6.45
N TYR A 125 3.26 -5.92 -7.19
CA TYR A 125 2.22 -6.37 -8.11
C TYR A 125 1.02 -6.93 -7.35
N LEU A 126 -0.19 -6.58 -7.79
CA LEU A 126 -1.45 -7.00 -7.18
C LEU A 126 -2.20 -8.07 -7.98
N GLY A 127 -1.81 -8.30 -9.22
CA GLY A 127 -2.59 -9.04 -10.20
C GLY A 127 -3.28 -8.11 -11.21
N ASP A 128 -3.79 -8.68 -12.30
CA ASP A 128 -4.55 -7.98 -13.35
C ASP A 128 -3.85 -6.72 -13.91
N GLY A 129 -2.53 -6.77 -14.05
CA GLY A 129 -1.74 -5.64 -14.55
C GLY A 129 -1.67 -4.44 -13.62
N ARG A 130 -2.01 -4.58 -12.34
CA ARG A 130 -2.01 -3.51 -11.34
C ARG A 130 -0.89 -3.69 -10.33
N PHE A 131 -0.39 -2.59 -9.81
CA PHE A 131 0.63 -2.58 -8.77
C PHE A 131 0.44 -1.39 -7.82
N ILE A 132 1.00 -1.50 -6.62
CA ILE A 132 1.09 -0.40 -5.65
C ILE A 132 2.53 0.08 -5.59
N HIS A 133 2.70 1.40 -5.55
CA HIS A 133 4.00 2.04 -5.39
C HIS A 133 3.92 3.32 -4.57
N ALA A 134 5.06 3.77 -4.06
CA ALA A 134 5.25 5.11 -3.52
C ALA A 134 5.80 6.01 -4.65
N PRO A 135 4.98 6.89 -5.25
CA PRO A 135 5.39 7.74 -6.36
C PRO A 135 6.41 8.79 -5.90
N SER A 136 7.30 9.23 -6.80
CA SER A 136 8.23 10.31 -6.48
C SER A 136 7.51 11.62 -6.19
N SER A 137 8.05 12.40 -5.26
CA SER A 137 7.71 13.75 -4.82
C SER A 137 6.22 14.12 -4.66
N LYS A 138 5.82 14.45 -3.43
CA LYS A 138 4.50 14.98 -3.03
C LYS A 138 3.29 14.10 -3.32
N GLY A 139 3.51 12.82 -3.64
CA GLY A 139 2.43 11.85 -3.85
C GLY A 139 2.16 11.00 -2.62
N LYS A 140 1.14 10.17 -2.73
CA LYS A 140 0.78 9.15 -1.74
C LYS A 140 0.89 7.77 -2.36
N ILE A 141 1.17 6.77 -1.55
CA ILE A 141 1.14 5.37 -1.98
C ILE A 141 -0.22 5.08 -2.59
N ARG A 142 -0.22 4.53 -3.80
CA ARG A 142 -1.43 4.31 -4.59
C ARG A 142 -1.32 3.14 -5.55
N VAL A 143 -2.46 2.69 -6.04
CA VAL A 143 -2.56 1.70 -7.12
C VAL A 143 -2.36 2.38 -8.47
N GLU A 144 -1.59 1.74 -9.35
CA GLU A 144 -1.38 2.13 -10.75
C GLU A 144 -1.49 0.91 -11.67
N SER A 145 -1.61 1.16 -12.98
CA SER A 145 -1.65 0.11 -14.00
C SER A 145 -0.33 0.02 -14.77
N LEU A 146 0.13 -1.21 -15.02
CA LEU A 146 1.26 -1.47 -15.93
C LEU A 146 0.97 -1.01 -17.37
N SER A 147 -0.32 -0.97 -17.76
CA SER A 147 -0.75 -0.53 -19.09
C SER A 147 -0.86 1.00 -19.22
N SER A 148 -0.72 1.76 -18.12
CA SER A 148 -0.71 3.22 -18.23
C SER A 148 0.48 3.67 -19.08
N PRO A 149 0.34 4.64 -20.00
CA PRO A 149 1.39 5.01 -20.96
C PRO A 149 2.72 5.35 -20.28
N TYR A 150 2.66 6.00 -19.11
CA TYR A 150 3.86 6.37 -18.36
C TYR A 150 4.66 5.15 -17.89
N PHE A 151 3.99 4.16 -17.29
CA PHE A 151 4.64 2.98 -16.75
C PHE A 151 4.94 1.93 -17.81
N ALA A 152 4.07 1.75 -18.82
CA ALA A 152 4.31 0.82 -19.93
C ALA A 152 5.61 1.11 -20.68
N GLN A 153 5.92 2.40 -20.93
CA GLN A 153 7.15 2.83 -21.62
C GLN A 153 8.41 2.68 -20.74
N ARG A 154 8.25 2.53 -19.42
CA ARG A 154 9.37 2.50 -18.45
C ARG A 154 9.56 1.17 -17.77
N PHE A 155 8.71 0.21 -18.06
CA PHE A 155 8.76 -1.12 -17.47
C PHE A 155 10.03 -1.86 -17.87
N GLU A 156 10.78 -2.35 -16.88
CA GLU A 156 12.06 -3.08 -17.09
C GLU A 156 11.97 -4.54 -16.66
N GLY A 157 10.86 -4.98 -16.09
CA GLY A 157 10.63 -6.38 -15.79
C GLY A 157 9.99 -6.65 -14.44
N GLY A 158 9.50 -7.86 -14.30
CA GLY A 158 9.01 -8.44 -13.08
C GLY A 158 10.06 -9.27 -12.37
N ARG A 159 10.00 -9.34 -11.04
CA ARG A 159 10.88 -10.17 -10.22
C ARG A 159 10.17 -10.69 -8.98
N SER A 160 10.60 -11.85 -8.48
CA SER A 160 10.05 -12.47 -7.29
C SER A 160 11.12 -12.71 -6.24
N LEU A 161 10.79 -12.42 -4.99
CA LEU A 161 11.51 -12.84 -3.79
C LEU A 161 10.79 -13.97 -3.05
N LEU A 162 9.60 -14.32 -3.54
CA LEU A 162 8.78 -15.38 -2.94
C LEU A 162 9.18 -16.74 -3.49
N ALA A 163 9.04 -17.77 -2.65
CA ALA A 163 9.23 -19.15 -3.10
C ALA A 163 8.16 -19.51 -4.13
N GLN A 164 8.54 -20.30 -5.13
CA GLN A 164 7.55 -20.94 -6.01
C GLN A 164 6.86 -22.07 -5.26
N ASN A 165 5.54 -22.05 -5.25
CA ASN A 165 4.74 -23.18 -4.77
C ASN A 165 4.67 -24.28 -5.84
#